data_96f33c142d9bccb23871e5911368f819
#
_entry.id   96f33c142d9bccb23871e5911368f819
#
_cell.length_a   1.000
_cell.length_b   1.000
_cell.length_c   1.000
_cell.angle_alpha   90.00
_cell.angle_beta   90.00
_cell.angle_gamma   90.00
#
_symmetry.space_group_name_H-M   'P 1'
#
loop_
_entity.id
_entity.type
_entity.pdbx_description
1 polymer ?
#
loop_
_entity_poly.entity_id
_entity_poly.type
_entity_poly.pdbx_seq_one_letter_code
_entity_poly.pdbx_strand_id
1 'polypeptide(L)'
;MPDVAPPILQPVEIKPPKIDRSPVGRVELIDPPRVDSIQVDELKQSDGVVDILWVVDDSGSMTNERRTLVGNFDRFVQELLALQVDFQMGVTSIIAADGGRLRGTTKIITRTTPQPRQVFETNTTFSVSRSRWEQGLRMTQLALSSPNIDPGQPNAGFLRPNAALAVIVVTNEDDSSFGTTDYYARVFRGLKGKGNENLVSFSVIGGTIPNGCVPPGETGLYGSTADPAVRYAEVATKTGGIIGSICDASFEQTLVRIAQALNTLKRVFPLTLPPIATSISVTVNGTAVPQDPVNGWQYRADTNSVVFLGNYVPPPGATIRLRYAYARP
;
A
#
# COMPACT_ATOMS: atom_id res chain seq x y z
N MET A 1 91.55 24.26 0.02
CA MET A 1 90.56 23.25 -0.36
C MET A 1 90.12 23.56 -1.76
N PRO A 2 90.36 22.68 -2.77
CA PRO A 2 90.00 22.98 -4.14
C PRO A 2 88.51 22.83 -4.36
N ASP A 3 87.95 23.83 -5.02
CA ASP A 3 86.55 23.92 -5.47
C ASP A 3 86.26 22.79 -6.50
N VAL A 4 85.34 21.90 -6.19
CA VAL A 4 84.89 20.85 -7.10
C VAL A 4 83.56 21.33 -7.77
N ALA A 5 83.71 21.64 -9.07
CA ALA A 5 82.59 22.02 -9.91
C ALA A 5 81.60 20.85 -10.02
N PRO A 6 80.24 21.13 -9.97
CA PRO A 6 79.22 20.08 -10.10
C PRO A 6 79.21 19.46 -11.50
N PRO A 7 78.84 18.18 -11.60
CA PRO A 7 78.81 17.47 -12.88
C PRO A 7 77.72 18.03 -13.81
N ILE A 8 78.15 18.30 -15.08
CA ILE A 8 77.22 18.70 -16.14
C ILE A 8 76.38 17.48 -16.55
N LEU A 9 75.10 17.50 -16.22
CA LEU A 9 74.14 16.49 -16.69
C LEU A 9 73.88 16.65 -18.19
N GLN A 10 74.16 15.62 -18.93
CA GLN A 10 73.87 15.58 -20.38
C GLN A 10 72.38 15.47 -20.62
N PRO A 11 71.78 16.13 -21.62
CA PRO A 11 70.40 16.02 -21.94
C PRO A 11 70.03 14.60 -22.38
N VAL A 12 69.08 14.01 -21.71
CA VAL A 12 68.52 12.72 -22.11
C VAL A 12 67.56 12.98 -23.29
N GLU A 13 67.92 12.43 -24.43
CA GLU A 13 67.05 12.45 -25.62
C GLU A 13 65.87 11.53 -25.43
N ILE A 14 64.66 12.11 -25.12
CA ILE A 14 63.42 11.37 -25.01
C ILE A 14 62.89 11.14 -26.42
N LYS A 15 63.09 9.93 -26.96
CA LYS A 15 62.37 9.53 -28.19
C LYS A 15 60.87 9.42 -27.94
N PRO A 16 60.02 10.11 -28.75
CA PRO A 16 58.59 9.96 -28.62
C PRO A 16 58.19 8.50 -28.87
N PRO A 17 57.16 7.98 -28.15
CA PRO A 17 56.73 6.62 -28.37
C PRO A 17 56.22 6.44 -29.80
N LYS A 18 56.59 5.34 -30.44
CA LYS A 18 56.02 4.96 -31.73
C LYS A 18 54.53 4.71 -31.57
N ILE A 19 53.70 5.55 -32.17
CA ILE A 19 52.27 5.33 -32.27
C ILE A 19 52.10 4.19 -33.29
N ASP A 20 51.64 3.04 -32.79
CA ASP A 20 51.22 1.94 -33.65
C ASP A 20 49.92 2.38 -34.36
N ARG A 21 50.03 2.58 -35.68
CA ARG A 21 48.91 2.91 -36.55
C ARG A 21 48.34 1.66 -37.23
N SER A 22 48.38 0.53 -36.56
CA SER A 22 47.63 -0.65 -36.99
C SER A 22 46.18 -0.29 -37.16
N PRO A 23 45.50 -0.70 -38.24
CA PRO A 23 44.09 -0.38 -38.40
C PRO A 23 43.33 -0.96 -37.22
N VAL A 24 42.55 -0.09 -36.56
CA VAL A 24 41.59 -0.49 -35.49
C VAL A 24 40.78 -1.63 -36.07
N GLY A 25 40.84 -2.80 -35.45
CA GLY A 25 40.09 -3.96 -35.89
C GLY A 25 38.62 -3.59 -36.10
N ARG A 26 38.06 -4.13 -37.16
CA ARG A 26 36.62 -3.98 -37.44
C ARG A 26 35.87 -4.20 -36.14
N VAL A 27 35.08 -3.19 -35.72
CA VAL A 27 34.06 -3.38 -34.70
C VAL A 27 33.13 -4.39 -35.28
N GLU A 28 33.17 -5.65 -34.82
CA GLU A 28 32.15 -6.62 -35.11
C GLU A 28 30.85 -6.05 -34.47
N LEU A 29 29.90 -5.71 -35.35
CA LEU A 29 28.56 -5.44 -34.91
C LEU A 29 28.08 -6.74 -34.26
N ILE A 30 27.98 -6.71 -32.92
CA ILE A 30 27.35 -7.81 -32.18
C ILE A 30 25.93 -7.88 -32.73
N ASP A 31 25.63 -8.97 -33.42
CA ASP A 31 24.25 -9.25 -33.87
C ASP A 31 23.31 -9.04 -32.68
N PRO A 32 22.18 -8.35 -32.88
CA PRO A 32 21.19 -8.22 -31.82
C PRO A 32 20.84 -9.62 -31.29
N PRO A 33 20.67 -9.79 -29.98
CA PRO A 33 20.44 -11.12 -29.39
C PRO A 33 19.29 -11.81 -30.11
N ARG A 34 19.54 -13.03 -30.63
CA ARG A 34 18.52 -13.83 -31.30
C ARG A 34 17.33 -14.00 -30.36
N VAL A 35 16.14 -13.69 -30.88
CA VAL A 35 14.86 -13.87 -30.17
C VAL A 35 14.51 -15.35 -30.23
N ASP A 36 15.02 -16.16 -29.30
CA ASP A 36 14.87 -17.62 -29.36
C ASP A 36 13.63 -18.13 -28.61
N SER A 37 12.92 -17.30 -27.83
CA SER A 37 11.83 -17.80 -27.01
C SER A 37 10.71 -16.79 -26.79
N ILE A 38 9.48 -17.32 -26.76
CA ILE A 38 8.28 -16.57 -26.42
C ILE A 38 7.81 -17.05 -25.05
N GLN A 39 7.55 -16.11 -24.15
CA GLN A 39 6.91 -16.34 -22.88
C GLN A 39 5.45 -15.92 -22.97
N VAL A 40 4.59 -16.64 -22.25
CA VAL A 40 3.20 -16.27 -22.03
C VAL A 40 2.93 -16.34 -20.55
N ASP A 41 2.64 -15.19 -19.94
CA ASP A 41 2.17 -15.09 -18.57
C ASP A 41 0.65 -14.97 -18.58
N GLU A 42 -0.03 -15.87 -17.87
CA GLU A 42 -1.47 -15.83 -17.70
C GLU A 42 -1.78 -15.49 -16.25
N LEU A 43 -2.43 -14.36 -16.05
CA LEU A 43 -2.72 -13.77 -14.76
C LEU A 43 -4.22 -13.56 -14.64
N LYS A 44 -4.73 -13.54 -13.40
CA LYS A 44 -6.12 -13.17 -13.14
C LYS A 44 -6.22 -11.82 -12.45
N GLN A 45 -7.22 -11.05 -12.86
CA GLN A 45 -7.63 -9.87 -12.08
C GLN A 45 -8.19 -10.34 -10.74
N SER A 46 -7.91 -9.57 -9.68
CA SER A 46 -8.55 -9.78 -8.39
C SER A 46 -10.06 -9.62 -8.50
N ASP A 47 -10.80 -10.48 -7.82
CA ASP A 47 -12.27 -10.47 -7.82
C ASP A 47 -12.84 -9.44 -6.82
N GLY A 48 -12.23 -8.25 -6.70
CA GLY A 48 -12.66 -7.30 -5.68
C GLY A 48 -12.42 -7.83 -4.26
N VAL A 49 -11.25 -8.43 -4.03
CA VAL A 49 -10.86 -8.98 -2.73
C VAL A 49 -10.20 -7.91 -1.90
N VAL A 50 -10.64 -7.69 -0.66
CA VAL A 50 -10.09 -6.65 0.22
C VAL A 50 -9.93 -7.14 1.66
N ASP A 51 -8.79 -6.81 2.27
CA ASP A 51 -8.54 -6.94 3.70
C ASP A 51 -8.72 -5.57 4.35
N ILE A 52 -9.57 -5.46 5.37
CA ILE A 52 -9.92 -4.21 6.03
C ILE A 52 -9.47 -4.27 7.48
N LEU A 53 -8.45 -3.47 7.83
CA LEU A 53 -8.00 -3.33 9.20
C LEU A 53 -8.62 -2.09 9.84
N TRP A 54 -9.44 -2.31 10.84
CA TRP A 54 -9.93 -1.25 11.72
C TRP A 54 -8.92 -1.05 12.85
N VAL A 55 -8.48 0.18 13.03
CA VAL A 55 -7.59 0.60 14.11
C VAL A 55 -8.37 1.59 14.96
N VAL A 56 -8.93 1.08 16.04
CA VAL A 56 -9.93 1.84 16.82
C VAL A 56 -9.32 2.28 18.14
N ASP A 57 -9.50 3.53 18.42
CA ASP A 57 -9.14 4.12 19.70
C ASP A 57 -10.03 3.55 20.82
N ASP A 58 -9.37 3.09 21.87
CA ASP A 58 -9.99 2.47 23.03
C ASP A 58 -9.99 3.36 24.28
N SER A 59 -9.66 4.64 24.13
CA SER A 59 -9.77 5.62 25.21
C SER A 59 -11.21 5.79 25.71
N GLY A 60 -11.36 6.21 26.94
CA GLY A 60 -12.68 6.42 27.55
C GLY A 60 -13.50 7.52 26.87
N SER A 61 -12.82 8.50 26.28
CA SER A 61 -13.43 9.59 25.53
C SER A 61 -14.14 9.12 24.26
N MET A 62 -13.77 7.96 23.70
CA MET A 62 -14.32 7.38 22.46
C MET A 62 -15.65 6.63 22.61
N THR A 63 -16.28 6.66 23.78
CA THR A 63 -17.49 5.83 24.05
C THR A 63 -18.64 6.13 23.10
N ASN A 64 -18.89 7.41 22.81
CA ASN A 64 -19.97 7.85 21.91
C ASN A 64 -19.61 7.58 20.45
N GLU A 65 -18.39 7.85 20.06
CA GLU A 65 -17.85 7.67 18.70
C GLU A 65 -17.84 6.19 18.31
N ARG A 66 -17.44 5.29 19.21
CA ARG A 66 -17.54 3.84 18.99
C ARG A 66 -19.00 3.38 18.81
N ARG A 67 -19.93 3.94 19.58
CA ARG A 67 -21.35 3.64 19.39
C ARG A 67 -21.85 4.11 18.02
N THR A 68 -21.45 5.29 17.58
CA THR A 68 -21.75 5.82 16.25
C THR A 68 -21.15 4.93 15.17
N LEU A 69 -19.86 4.51 15.31
CA LEU A 69 -19.20 3.60 14.39
C LEU A 69 -19.97 2.27 14.25
N VAL A 70 -20.28 1.61 15.37
CA VAL A 70 -21.03 0.35 15.38
C VAL A 70 -22.45 0.53 14.79
N GLY A 71 -23.09 1.67 15.06
CA GLY A 71 -24.40 2.02 14.50
C GLY A 71 -24.38 2.15 12.97
N ASN A 72 -23.25 2.52 12.37
CA ASN A 72 -23.10 2.70 10.92
C ASN A 72 -22.47 1.47 10.22
N PHE A 73 -22.08 0.45 10.99
CA PHE A 73 -21.37 -0.72 10.45
C PHE A 73 -22.20 -1.50 9.42
N ASP A 74 -23.50 -1.68 9.66
CA ASP A 74 -24.37 -2.41 8.74
C ASP A 74 -24.42 -1.73 7.36
N ARG A 75 -24.45 -0.40 7.32
CA ARG A 75 -24.42 0.35 6.05
C ARG A 75 -23.11 0.14 5.30
N PHE A 76 -21.99 0.14 6.00
CA PHE A 76 -20.67 -0.16 5.41
C PHE A 76 -20.65 -1.57 4.82
N VAL A 77 -21.11 -2.57 5.55
CA VAL A 77 -21.18 -3.97 5.06
C VAL A 77 -22.12 -4.09 3.85
N GLN A 78 -23.28 -3.42 3.88
CA GLN A 78 -24.20 -3.41 2.74
C GLN A 78 -23.56 -2.85 1.47
N GLU A 79 -22.78 -1.78 1.56
CA GLU A 79 -22.05 -1.24 0.41
C GLU A 79 -21.04 -2.24 -0.14
N LEU A 80 -20.25 -2.92 0.71
CA LEU A 80 -19.31 -3.94 0.28
C LEU A 80 -20.01 -5.13 -0.41
N LEU A 81 -21.17 -5.54 0.11
CA LEU A 81 -21.98 -6.61 -0.50
C LEU A 81 -22.58 -6.18 -1.84
N ALA A 82 -23.06 -4.94 -1.96
CA ALA A 82 -23.57 -4.38 -3.21
C ALA A 82 -22.50 -4.29 -4.29
N LEU A 83 -21.25 -3.99 -3.89
CA LEU A 83 -20.07 -4.00 -4.77
C LEU A 83 -19.53 -5.41 -5.03
N GLN A 84 -20.14 -6.46 -4.49
CA GLN A 84 -19.71 -7.86 -4.61
C GLN A 84 -18.27 -8.11 -4.13
N VAL A 85 -17.79 -7.30 -3.20
CA VAL A 85 -16.43 -7.41 -2.65
C VAL A 85 -16.33 -8.63 -1.73
N ASP A 86 -15.31 -9.45 -1.93
CA ASP A 86 -14.90 -10.48 -0.97
C ASP A 86 -14.00 -9.82 0.10
N PHE A 87 -14.53 -9.62 1.28
CA PHE A 87 -13.82 -8.91 2.34
C PHE A 87 -13.45 -9.81 3.53
N GLN A 88 -12.34 -9.46 4.15
CA GLN A 88 -11.99 -9.81 5.52
C GLN A 88 -11.85 -8.52 6.33
N MET A 89 -12.39 -8.48 7.55
CA MET A 89 -12.22 -7.37 8.46
C MET A 89 -11.60 -7.84 9.76
N GLY A 90 -10.61 -7.13 10.26
CA GLY A 90 -10.03 -7.31 11.57
C GLY A 90 -10.04 -6.00 12.35
N VAL A 91 -10.07 -6.06 13.67
CA VAL A 91 -10.03 -4.90 14.57
C VAL A 91 -8.79 -5.00 15.45
N THR A 92 -8.03 -3.92 15.56
CA THR A 92 -6.97 -3.74 16.57
C THR A 92 -7.14 -2.39 17.27
N SER A 93 -6.48 -2.21 18.40
CA SER A 93 -6.48 -0.93 19.12
C SER A 93 -5.29 -0.06 18.73
N ILE A 94 -5.30 1.19 19.17
CA ILE A 94 -4.18 2.13 19.05
C ILE A 94 -3.18 2.00 20.21
N ILE A 95 -3.43 1.13 21.18
CA ILE A 95 -2.65 1.00 22.41
C ILE A 95 -1.43 0.12 22.21
N ALA A 96 -0.27 0.65 22.59
CA ALA A 96 1.01 -0.04 22.43
C ALA A 96 1.07 -1.43 23.10
N ALA A 97 0.37 -1.61 24.22
CA ALA A 97 0.35 -2.89 24.94
C ALA A 97 -0.32 -4.03 24.15
N ASP A 98 -1.25 -3.71 23.25
CA ASP A 98 -1.92 -4.71 22.40
C ASP A 98 -1.00 -5.25 21.29
N GLY A 99 0.08 -4.53 20.97
CA GLY A 99 1.09 -4.97 20.01
C GLY A 99 0.55 -5.21 18.60
N GLY A 100 -0.54 -4.56 18.20
CA GLY A 100 -1.18 -4.72 16.89
C GLY A 100 -1.94 -6.03 16.71
N ARG A 101 -2.24 -6.77 17.78
CA ARG A 101 -3.00 -8.03 17.69
C ARG A 101 -4.45 -7.77 17.35
N LEU A 102 -5.02 -8.61 16.49
CA LEU A 102 -6.46 -8.58 16.20
C LEU A 102 -7.25 -9.03 17.42
N ARG A 103 -8.35 -8.32 17.66
CA ARG A 103 -9.22 -8.42 18.84
C ARG A 103 -10.35 -9.42 18.63
N GLY A 104 -10.93 -9.84 19.76
CA GLY A 104 -12.10 -10.71 19.81
C GLY A 104 -11.80 -12.20 19.65
N THR A 105 -12.81 -13.03 19.88
CA THR A 105 -12.75 -14.48 19.65
C THR A 105 -12.83 -14.79 18.16
N THR A 106 -13.77 -14.14 17.45
CA THR A 106 -13.83 -14.14 15.98
C THR A 106 -13.04 -12.94 15.46
N LYS A 107 -11.74 -13.16 15.27
CA LYS A 107 -10.81 -12.08 14.89
C LYS A 107 -10.99 -11.55 13.48
N ILE A 108 -11.41 -12.42 12.56
CA ILE A 108 -11.58 -12.10 11.14
C ILE A 108 -13.07 -12.23 10.82
N ILE A 109 -13.68 -11.10 10.48
CA ILE A 109 -15.08 -11.00 10.04
C ILE A 109 -15.09 -11.10 8.51
N THR A 110 -15.92 -11.98 7.97
CA THR A 110 -16.10 -12.18 6.53
C THR A 110 -17.57 -12.01 6.15
N ARG A 111 -17.86 -12.05 4.85
CA ARG A 111 -19.25 -12.04 4.35
C ARG A 111 -20.13 -13.19 4.87
N THR A 112 -19.51 -14.27 5.35
CA THR A 112 -20.20 -15.47 5.87
C THR A 112 -20.22 -15.53 7.41
N THR A 113 -19.63 -14.55 8.08
CA THR A 113 -19.62 -14.49 9.54
C THR A 113 -21.05 -14.28 10.05
N PRO A 114 -21.57 -15.13 10.95
CA PRO A 114 -22.89 -14.92 11.56
C PRO A 114 -22.88 -13.63 12.41
N GLN A 115 -23.94 -12.84 12.31
CA GLN A 115 -24.11 -11.60 13.08
C GLN A 115 -22.87 -10.67 13.05
N PRO A 116 -22.38 -10.27 11.87
CA PRO A 116 -21.09 -9.59 11.72
C PRO A 116 -21.03 -8.28 12.51
N ARG A 117 -22.14 -7.55 12.64
CA ARG A 117 -22.24 -6.34 13.47
C ARG A 117 -21.95 -6.63 14.94
N GLN A 118 -22.56 -7.68 15.52
CA GLN A 118 -22.35 -8.03 16.92
C GLN A 118 -20.89 -8.46 17.17
N VAL A 119 -20.30 -9.20 16.22
CA VAL A 119 -18.87 -9.55 16.27
C VAL A 119 -18.01 -8.30 16.21
N PHE A 120 -18.31 -7.36 15.31
CA PHE A 120 -17.59 -6.09 15.20
C PHE A 120 -17.72 -5.25 16.49
N GLU A 121 -18.92 -5.14 17.05
CA GLU A 121 -19.18 -4.47 18.32
C GLU A 121 -18.34 -5.08 19.44
N THR A 122 -18.33 -6.41 19.56
CA THR A 122 -17.50 -7.13 20.54
C THR A 122 -16.03 -6.83 20.33
N ASN A 123 -15.55 -6.84 19.08
CA ASN A 123 -14.16 -6.62 18.75
C ASN A 123 -13.72 -5.16 18.97
N THR A 124 -14.65 -4.20 18.92
CA THR A 124 -14.42 -2.77 19.21
C THR A 124 -14.70 -2.39 20.67
N THR A 125 -15.21 -3.32 21.49
CA THR A 125 -15.41 -3.10 22.92
C THR A 125 -14.12 -3.42 23.66
N PHE A 126 -13.47 -2.39 24.16
CA PHE A 126 -12.23 -2.49 24.91
C PHE A 126 -12.49 -2.26 26.40
N SER A 127 -11.67 -2.87 27.26
CA SER A 127 -11.50 -2.37 28.61
C SER A 127 -10.75 -1.04 28.52
N VAL A 128 -11.36 0.02 29.00
CA VAL A 128 -10.83 1.39 28.89
C VAL A 128 -9.36 1.45 29.28
N SER A 129 -8.52 1.79 28.32
CA SER A 129 -7.11 2.05 28.56
C SER A 129 -6.93 3.44 29.18
N ARG A 130 -5.97 3.55 30.09
CA ARG A 130 -5.51 4.84 30.62
C ARG A 130 -4.18 5.29 29.97
N SER A 131 -3.82 4.70 28.84
CA SER A 131 -2.62 5.11 28.12
C SER A 131 -2.80 6.55 27.62
N ARG A 132 -1.77 7.37 27.77
CA ARG A 132 -1.68 8.71 27.20
C ARG A 132 -0.94 8.70 25.84
N TRP A 133 -0.52 7.53 25.36
CA TRP A 133 0.30 7.40 24.16
C TRP A 133 -0.46 6.52 23.17
N GLU A 134 -1.12 7.17 22.26
CA GLU A 134 -1.88 6.54 21.20
C GLU A 134 -1.04 6.41 19.94
N GLN A 135 -0.77 5.19 19.53
CA GLN A 135 0.21 4.87 18.50
C GLN A 135 -0.43 4.11 17.34
N GLY A 136 -1.49 4.66 16.75
CA GLY A 136 -2.25 3.98 15.72
C GLY A 136 -1.44 3.62 14.48
N LEU A 137 -0.53 4.48 14.04
CA LEU A 137 0.36 4.16 12.91
C LEU A 137 1.29 2.99 13.23
N ARG A 138 1.86 2.96 14.44
CA ARG A 138 2.70 1.85 14.88
C ARG A 138 1.90 0.56 15.06
N MET A 139 0.70 0.64 15.66
CA MET A 139 -0.16 -0.54 15.83
C MET A 139 -0.61 -1.11 14.49
N THR A 140 -0.93 -0.24 13.52
CA THR A 140 -1.15 -0.65 12.13
C THR A 140 0.04 -1.42 11.56
N GLN A 141 1.24 -0.89 11.70
CA GLN A 141 2.45 -1.55 11.22
C GLN A 141 2.64 -2.91 11.87
N LEU A 142 2.52 -2.99 13.20
CA LEU A 142 2.67 -4.25 13.94
C LEU A 142 1.58 -5.27 13.57
N ALA A 143 0.34 -4.81 13.35
CA ALA A 143 -0.76 -5.69 12.96
C ALA A 143 -0.52 -6.38 11.61
N LEU A 144 0.17 -5.71 10.69
CA LEU A 144 0.36 -6.10 9.30
C LEU A 144 1.78 -6.61 8.98
N SER A 145 2.59 -6.87 9.99
CA SER A 145 3.97 -7.33 9.82
C SER A 145 4.29 -8.54 10.71
N SER A 146 5.37 -9.24 10.36
CA SER A 146 5.97 -10.27 11.24
C SER A 146 6.31 -9.67 12.61
N PRO A 147 6.12 -10.41 13.71
CA PRO A 147 5.65 -11.80 13.74
C PRO A 147 4.12 -11.97 13.69
N ASN A 148 3.31 -10.92 13.84
CA ASN A 148 1.86 -11.06 14.04
C ASN A 148 1.14 -11.78 12.88
N ILE A 149 1.55 -11.57 11.63
CA ILE A 149 0.93 -12.20 10.45
C ILE A 149 1.48 -13.58 10.10
N ASP A 150 2.54 -14.02 10.78
CA ASP A 150 3.18 -15.30 10.49
C ASP A 150 2.26 -16.49 10.83
N PRO A 151 2.47 -17.67 10.22
CA PRO A 151 1.67 -18.85 10.53
C PRO A 151 1.66 -19.19 12.04
N GLY A 152 0.47 -19.37 12.59
CA GLY A 152 0.26 -19.65 14.01
C GLY A 152 0.35 -18.43 14.94
N GLN A 153 0.60 -17.24 14.42
CA GLN A 153 0.63 -16.00 15.18
C GLN A 153 -0.76 -15.31 15.26
N PRO A 154 -0.95 -14.32 16.12
CA PRO A 154 -2.26 -13.74 16.43
C PRO A 154 -3.08 -13.25 15.23
N ASN A 155 -2.44 -12.77 14.18
CA ASN A 155 -3.10 -12.21 12.98
C ASN A 155 -2.89 -13.10 11.74
N ALA A 156 -2.47 -14.34 11.93
CA ALA A 156 -2.26 -15.27 10.82
C ALA A 156 -3.50 -15.39 9.92
N GLY A 157 -3.29 -15.33 8.60
CA GLY A 157 -4.36 -15.43 7.59
C GLY A 157 -5.13 -14.13 7.34
N PHE A 158 -4.87 -13.05 8.07
CA PHE A 158 -5.56 -11.77 7.84
C PHE A 158 -5.08 -11.07 6.57
N LEU A 159 -3.78 -10.98 6.35
CA LEU A 159 -3.22 -10.27 5.20
C LEU A 159 -3.09 -11.23 4.00
N ARG A 160 -4.07 -11.20 3.08
CA ARG A 160 -4.08 -12.04 1.87
C ARG A 160 -3.19 -11.45 0.78
N PRO A 161 -2.30 -12.23 0.13
CA PRO A 161 -1.36 -11.70 -0.87
C PRO A 161 -2.02 -11.00 -2.07
N ASN A 162 -3.18 -11.51 -2.50
CA ASN A 162 -3.92 -11.04 -3.68
C ASN A 162 -5.05 -10.04 -3.37
N ALA A 163 -5.28 -9.71 -2.11
CA ALA A 163 -6.29 -8.73 -1.70
C ALA A 163 -5.74 -7.31 -1.69
N ALA A 164 -6.57 -6.31 -2.01
CA ALA A 164 -6.28 -4.94 -1.62
C ALA A 164 -6.30 -4.81 -0.08
N LEU A 165 -5.64 -3.81 0.45
CA LEU A 165 -5.59 -3.54 1.87
C LEU A 165 -6.14 -2.15 2.16
N ALA A 166 -7.16 -2.10 3.01
CA ALA A 166 -7.66 -0.86 3.57
C ALA A 166 -7.38 -0.81 5.07
N VAL A 167 -6.78 0.28 5.52
CA VAL A 167 -6.68 0.60 6.94
C VAL A 167 -7.66 1.74 7.23
N ILE A 168 -8.44 1.60 8.29
CA ILE A 168 -9.40 2.62 8.73
C ILE A 168 -9.13 2.91 10.19
N VAL A 169 -8.56 4.08 10.47
CA VAL A 169 -8.33 4.56 11.84
C VAL A 169 -9.55 5.37 12.29
N VAL A 170 -9.99 5.13 13.52
CA VAL A 170 -11.06 5.90 14.17
C VAL A 170 -10.59 6.34 15.53
N THR A 171 -10.38 7.65 15.71
CA THR A 171 -9.78 8.23 16.93
C THR A 171 -10.17 9.69 17.11
N ASN A 172 -10.23 10.16 18.34
CA ASN A 172 -10.36 11.57 18.66
C ASN A 172 -9.03 12.25 19.06
N GLU A 173 -7.91 11.55 18.93
CA GLU A 173 -6.56 12.08 19.18
C GLU A 173 -5.64 11.90 17.97
N ASP A 174 -4.53 12.66 17.91
CA ASP A 174 -3.53 12.48 16.86
C ASP A 174 -2.54 11.36 17.24
N ASP A 175 -1.77 10.90 16.28
CA ASP A 175 -0.82 9.80 16.43
C ASP A 175 0.44 10.22 17.17
N SER A 176 0.80 9.51 18.23
CA SER A 176 2.03 9.68 18.99
C SER A 176 3.13 8.66 18.65
N SER A 177 3.00 7.91 17.54
CA SER A 177 4.01 6.94 17.11
C SER A 177 5.34 7.59 16.78
N PHE A 178 6.44 6.92 17.09
CA PHE A 178 7.77 7.34 16.65
C PHE A 178 7.91 7.21 15.13
N GLY A 179 8.70 8.10 14.55
CA GLY A 179 8.95 8.12 13.11
C GLY A 179 8.09 9.12 12.35
N THR A 180 8.43 9.35 11.10
CA THR A 180 7.73 10.30 10.23
C THR A 180 6.53 9.68 9.55
N THR A 181 5.58 10.48 9.13
CA THR A 181 4.44 10.04 8.32
C THR A 181 4.86 9.48 6.96
N ASP A 182 5.98 9.99 6.39
CA ASP A 182 6.60 9.44 5.17
C ASP A 182 7.11 8.01 5.37
N TYR A 183 7.68 7.73 6.53
CA TYR A 183 8.10 6.37 6.87
C TYR A 183 6.89 5.42 6.86
N TYR A 184 5.82 5.76 7.57
CA TYR A 184 4.62 4.92 7.65
C TYR A 184 3.92 4.76 6.29
N ALA A 185 3.74 5.85 5.56
CA ALA A 185 3.14 5.79 4.22
C ALA A 185 3.92 4.87 3.27
N ARG A 186 5.26 4.93 3.31
CA ARG A 186 6.13 4.03 2.52
C ARG A 186 6.02 2.59 2.96
N VAL A 187 6.03 2.33 4.28
CA VAL A 187 5.86 0.97 4.83
C VAL A 187 4.52 0.39 4.40
N PHE A 188 3.43 1.13 4.57
CA PHE A 188 2.10 0.64 4.22
C PHE A 188 1.95 0.39 2.72
N ARG A 189 2.35 1.32 1.87
CA ARG A 189 2.32 1.14 0.42
C ARG A 189 3.14 -0.06 -0.05
N GLY A 190 4.21 -0.41 0.66
CA GLY A 190 5.05 -1.57 0.36
C GLY A 190 4.46 -2.93 0.72
N LEU A 191 3.38 -3.00 1.53
CA LEU A 191 2.82 -4.26 2.04
C LEU A 191 2.31 -5.23 0.97
N LYS A 192 1.92 -4.72 -0.19
CA LYS A 192 1.44 -5.52 -1.34
C LYS A 192 2.49 -5.72 -2.43
N GLY A 193 3.74 -5.34 -2.13
CA GLY A 193 4.87 -5.50 -3.05
C GLY A 193 5.01 -4.37 -4.06
N LYS A 194 6.19 -4.31 -4.65
CA LYS A 194 6.55 -3.28 -5.63
C LYS A 194 5.61 -3.32 -6.85
N GLY A 195 5.10 -2.16 -7.23
CA GLY A 195 4.17 -2.00 -8.36
C GLY A 195 2.69 -2.16 -7.99
N ASN A 196 2.38 -2.54 -6.75
CA ASN A 196 1.03 -2.69 -6.23
C ASN A 196 0.72 -1.70 -5.08
N GLU A 197 1.46 -0.59 -5.02
CA GLU A 197 1.30 0.43 -3.97
C GLU A 197 -0.11 1.04 -3.96
N ASN A 198 -0.81 1.02 -5.09
CA ASN A 198 -2.20 1.44 -5.25
C ASN A 198 -3.22 0.49 -4.61
N LEU A 199 -2.81 -0.73 -4.25
CA LEU A 199 -3.68 -1.68 -3.55
C LEU A 199 -3.76 -1.41 -2.04
N VAL A 200 -3.04 -0.41 -1.54
CA VAL A 200 -3.06 -0.06 -0.12
C VAL A 200 -3.61 1.34 0.05
N SER A 201 -4.66 1.48 0.85
CA SER A 201 -5.23 2.75 1.28
C SER A 201 -5.27 2.82 2.80
N PHE A 202 -4.99 4.00 3.32
CA PHE A 202 -5.09 4.30 4.74
C PHE A 202 -6.06 5.47 4.92
N SER A 203 -7.17 5.23 5.58
CA SER A 203 -8.22 6.22 5.84
C SER A 203 -8.29 6.57 7.31
N VAL A 204 -8.77 7.76 7.63
CA VAL A 204 -8.98 8.20 9.01
C VAL A 204 -10.35 8.83 9.18
N ILE A 205 -11.02 8.50 10.28
CA ILE A 205 -12.15 9.23 10.86
C ILE A 205 -11.61 9.84 12.16
N GLY A 206 -11.27 11.12 12.11
CA GLY A 206 -10.55 11.81 13.19
C GLY A 206 -10.95 13.26 13.33
N GLY A 207 -10.31 13.95 14.25
CA GLY A 207 -10.56 15.38 14.45
C GLY A 207 -10.19 16.22 13.24
N THR A 208 -10.97 17.25 12.96
CA THR A 208 -10.79 18.09 11.78
C THR A 208 -9.50 18.92 11.83
N ILE A 209 -8.88 19.12 10.68
CA ILE A 209 -7.66 19.91 10.54
C ILE A 209 -8.04 21.35 10.13
N PRO A 210 -7.41 22.40 10.68
CA PRO A 210 -6.24 22.37 11.58
C PRO A 210 -6.57 22.39 13.08
N ASN A 211 -7.82 22.58 13.51
CA ASN A 211 -8.14 23.00 14.88
C ASN A 211 -8.82 21.93 15.74
N GLY A 212 -9.02 20.72 15.20
CA GLY A 212 -9.86 19.74 15.86
C GLY A 212 -11.35 20.09 15.76
N CYS A 213 -12.17 19.40 16.54
CA CYS A 213 -13.62 19.64 16.57
C CYS A 213 -14.26 19.13 17.88
N VAL A 214 -15.53 19.45 18.07
CA VAL A 214 -16.33 18.94 19.20
C VAL A 214 -17.33 17.92 18.66
N PRO A 215 -17.27 16.63 19.07
CA PRO A 215 -18.25 15.63 18.67
C PRO A 215 -19.67 15.97 19.13
N PRO A 216 -20.71 15.55 18.41
CA PRO A 216 -22.09 15.81 18.77
C PRO A 216 -22.45 15.29 20.17
N GLY A 217 -23.07 16.15 20.97
CA GLY A 217 -23.46 15.81 22.34
C GLY A 217 -22.36 16.02 23.38
N GLU A 218 -21.16 16.40 22.96
CA GLU A 218 -20.07 16.75 23.86
C GLU A 218 -20.06 18.24 24.20
N THR A 219 -19.44 18.60 25.35
CA THR A 219 -19.48 19.97 25.86
C THR A 219 -18.32 20.85 25.38
N GLY A 220 -17.33 20.26 24.76
CA GLY A 220 -16.10 20.94 24.38
C GLY A 220 -15.17 21.26 25.56
N LEU A 221 -15.46 20.73 26.74
CA LEU A 221 -14.66 20.91 27.97
C LEU A 221 -13.87 19.63 28.25
N TYR A 222 -12.64 19.75 28.69
CA TYR A 222 -11.71 18.70 29.13
C TYR A 222 -12.02 17.25 28.67
N GLY A 223 -11.39 16.81 27.55
CA GLY A 223 -11.52 15.45 27.05
C GLY A 223 -12.79 15.15 26.25
N SER A 224 -13.60 16.18 25.96
CA SER A 224 -14.78 16.10 25.09
C SER A 224 -14.53 16.79 23.72
N THR A 225 -13.27 17.01 23.36
CA THR A 225 -12.88 17.52 22.04
C THR A 225 -12.08 16.46 21.29
N ALA A 226 -12.14 16.51 19.98
CA ALA A 226 -11.25 15.73 19.14
C ALA A 226 -10.08 16.61 18.68
N ASP A 227 -8.86 16.18 18.96
CA ASP A 227 -7.64 16.82 18.49
C ASP A 227 -7.50 16.68 16.96
N PRO A 228 -6.84 17.65 16.27
CA PRO A 228 -6.67 17.57 14.83
C PRO A 228 -5.80 16.35 14.46
N ALA A 229 -6.36 15.42 13.68
CA ALA A 229 -5.72 14.17 13.29
C ALA A 229 -4.68 14.37 12.17
N VAL A 230 -3.67 15.22 12.41
CA VAL A 230 -2.73 15.71 11.39
C VAL A 230 -1.89 14.57 10.82
N ARG A 231 -1.27 13.76 11.66
CA ARG A 231 -0.38 12.67 11.23
C ARG A 231 -1.14 11.59 10.46
N TYR A 232 -2.32 11.23 10.92
CA TYR A 232 -3.18 10.26 10.23
C TYR A 232 -3.63 10.79 8.85
N ALA A 233 -4.04 12.05 8.77
CA ALA A 233 -4.46 12.66 7.52
C ALA A 233 -3.33 12.80 6.50
N GLU A 234 -2.10 13.07 6.95
CA GLU A 234 -0.93 13.05 6.08
C GLU A 234 -0.69 11.65 5.47
N VAL A 235 -0.78 10.59 6.27
CA VAL A 235 -0.65 9.22 5.78
C VAL A 235 -1.80 8.87 4.85
N ALA A 236 -3.04 9.27 5.19
CA ALA A 236 -4.20 9.07 4.33
C ALA A 236 -4.00 9.73 2.95
N THR A 237 -3.58 10.99 2.92
CA THR A 237 -3.29 11.72 1.68
C THR A 237 -2.22 11.02 0.84
N LYS A 238 -1.13 10.57 1.47
CA LYS A 238 -0.01 9.89 0.79
C LYS A 238 -0.37 8.51 0.24
N THR A 239 -1.41 7.87 0.76
CA THR A 239 -1.86 6.54 0.34
C THR A 239 -3.18 6.57 -0.45
N GLY A 240 -3.73 7.75 -0.74
CA GLY A 240 -4.98 7.90 -1.47
C GLY A 240 -6.22 7.48 -0.69
N GLY A 241 -6.16 7.49 0.64
CA GLY A 241 -7.29 7.17 1.52
C GLY A 241 -8.25 8.34 1.73
N ILE A 242 -9.29 8.08 2.48
CA ILE A 242 -10.36 9.04 2.81
C ILE A 242 -10.12 9.65 4.18
N ILE A 243 -10.34 10.95 4.28
CA ILE A 243 -10.33 11.69 5.54
C ILE A 243 -11.78 12.06 5.86
N GLY A 244 -12.28 11.59 7.01
CA GLY A 244 -13.59 11.89 7.57
C GLY A 244 -13.48 12.56 8.93
N SER A 245 -14.55 13.24 9.35
CA SER A 245 -14.61 13.86 10.67
C SER A 245 -15.23 12.93 11.69
N ILE A 246 -14.59 12.80 12.85
CA ILE A 246 -15.16 12.10 14.01
C ILE A 246 -16.29 12.90 14.66
N CYS A 247 -16.38 14.20 14.34
CA CYS A 247 -17.42 15.09 14.80
C CYS A 247 -18.66 15.12 13.91
N ASP A 248 -18.71 14.27 12.87
CA ASP A 248 -19.93 14.10 12.10
C ASP A 248 -20.98 13.35 12.94
N ALA A 249 -22.23 13.75 12.85
CA ALA A 249 -23.33 13.11 13.57
C ALA A 249 -23.55 11.64 13.14
N SER A 250 -23.07 11.28 11.95
CA SER A 250 -23.05 9.93 11.40
C SER A 250 -21.84 9.73 10.53
N PHE A 251 -21.18 8.58 10.64
CA PHE A 251 -20.06 8.20 9.79
C PHE A 251 -20.49 7.56 8.47
N GLU A 252 -21.80 7.43 8.22
CA GLU A 252 -22.34 6.71 7.07
C GLU A 252 -21.75 7.18 5.75
N GLN A 253 -21.75 8.48 5.47
CA GLN A 253 -21.22 9.01 4.21
C GLN A 253 -19.72 8.72 4.03
N THR A 254 -18.95 8.88 5.08
CA THR A 254 -17.51 8.58 5.05
C THR A 254 -17.25 7.09 4.83
N LEU A 255 -18.00 6.22 5.52
CA LEU A 255 -17.88 4.77 5.37
C LEU A 255 -18.31 4.30 3.97
N VAL A 256 -19.37 4.85 3.40
CA VAL A 256 -19.80 4.58 2.02
C VAL A 256 -18.69 5.00 1.03
N ARG A 257 -18.10 6.19 1.18
CA ARG A 257 -16.98 6.64 0.34
C ARG A 257 -15.79 5.72 0.47
N ILE A 258 -15.45 5.26 1.68
CA ILE A 258 -14.39 4.29 1.91
C ILE A 258 -14.73 2.98 1.18
N ALA A 259 -15.90 2.41 1.38
CA ALA A 259 -16.32 1.16 0.73
C ALA A 259 -16.23 1.25 -0.81
N GLN A 260 -16.69 2.34 -1.39
CA GLN A 260 -16.63 2.58 -2.84
C GLN A 260 -15.17 2.71 -3.33
N ALA A 261 -14.29 3.32 -2.53
CA ALA A 261 -12.87 3.43 -2.86
C ALA A 261 -12.13 2.08 -2.78
N LEU A 262 -12.66 1.09 -2.06
CA LEU A 262 -12.05 -0.24 -1.90
C LEU A 262 -12.22 -1.14 -3.13
N ASN A 263 -13.08 -0.80 -4.07
CA ASN A 263 -13.21 -1.51 -5.34
C ASN A 263 -12.02 -1.19 -6.27
N THR A 264 -10.82 -1.18 -5.71
CA THR A 264 -9.59 -0.87 -6.46
C THR A 264 -9.11 -2.13 -7.17
N LEU A 265 -9.34 -2.17 -8.47
CA LEU A 265 -8.85 -3.25 -9.32
C LEU A 265 -7.34 -3.12 -9.53
N LYS A 266 -6.67 -4.25 -9.56
CA LYS A 266 -5.24 -4.32 -9.84
C LYS A 266 -4.96 -3.75 -11.23
N ARG A 267 -4.02 -2.82 -11.30
CA ARG A 267 -3.58 -2.18 -12.56
C ARG A 267 -2.21 -2.65 -13.03
N VAL A 268 -1.42 -3.24 -12.12
CA VAL A 268 -0.02 -3.61 -12.36
C VAL A 268 0.12 -5.12 -12.36
N PHE A 269 0.61 -5.66 -13.47
CA PHE A 269 0.79 -7.10 -13.69
C PHE A 269 2.26 -7.39 -14.00
N PRO A 270 3.01 -8.03 -13.08
CA PRO A 270 4.43 -8.32 -13.28
C PRO A 270 4.62 -9.37 -14.38
N LEU A 271 5.72 -9.22 -15.12
CA LEU A 271 6.18 -10.23 -16.07
C LEU A 271 7.17 -11.17 -15.38
N THR A 272 7.10 -12.45 -15.74
CA THR A 272 7.98 -13.49 -15.18
C THR A 272 9.44 -13.28 -15.61
N LEU A 273 9.66 -12.86 -16.86
CA LEU A 273 10.98 -12.64 -17.44
C LEU A 273 11.10 -11.20 -17.98
N PRO A 274 12.31 -10.62 -18.06
CA PRO A 274 12.51 -9.36 -18.75
C PRO A 274 12.18 -9.48 -20.24
N PRO A 275 11.23 -8.69 -20.76
CA PRO A 275 10.79 -8.80 -22.15
C PRO A 275 11.68 -7.98 -23.09
N ILE A 276 11.60 -8.29 -24.38
CA ILE A 276 11.88 -7.34 -25.44
C ILE A 276 10.64 -6.44 -25.54
N ALA A 277 10.73 -5.20 -25.04
CA ALA A 277 9.60 -4.33 -24.77
C ALA A 277 8.63 -4.13 -25.98
N THR A 278 9.20 -4.07 -27.20
CA THR A 278 8.43 -3.93 -28.44
C THR A 278 7.65 -5.17 -28.86
N SER A 279 7.93 -6.31 -28.24
CA SER A 279 7.29 -7.60 -28.55
C SER A 279 6.09 -7.91 -27.66
N ILE A 280 5.82 -7.08 -26.65
CA ILE A 280 4.74 -7.33 -25.68
C ILE A 280 3.39 -7.16 -26.37
N SER A 281 2.54 -8.16 -26.22
CA SER A 281 1.12 -8.09 -26.58
C SER A 281 0.26 -8.47 -25.37
N VAL A 282 -0.82 -7.71 -25.18
CA VAL A 282 -1.72 -7.84 -24.02
C VAL A 282 -3.12 -8.16 -24.48
N THR A 283 -3.73 -9.18 -23.90
CA THR A 283 -5.16 -9.46 -24.07
C THR A 283 -5.85 -9.56 -22.72
N VAL A 284 -7.11 -9.13 -22.66
CA VAL A 284 -8.01 -9.28 -21.51
C VAL A 284 -9.22 -10.07 -21.97
N ASN A 285 -9.47 -11.22 -21.35
CA ASN A 285 -10.51 -12.18 -21.77
C ASN A 285 -10.45 -12.51 -23.28
N GLY A 286 -9.23 -12.61 -23.84
CA GLY A 286 -8.99 -12.89 -25.25
C GLY A 286 -9.07 -11.67 -26.18
N THR A 287 -9.54 -10.51 -25.71
CA THR A 287 -9.60 -9.27 -26.50
C THR A 287 -8.30 -8.48 -26.37
N ALA A 288 -7.70 -8.08 -27.50
CA ALA A 288 -6.47 -7.29 -27.51
C ALA A 288 -6.70 -5.91 -26.91
N VAL A 289 -5.76 -5.46 -26.07
CA VAL A 289 -5.76 -4.11 -25.50
C VAL A 289 -4.65 -3.30 -26.17
N PRO A 290 -4.89 -2.06 -26.59
CA PRO A 290 -3.88 -1.23 -27.25
C PRO A 290 -2.78 -0.81 -26.27
N GLN A 291 -1.57 -0.69 -26.78
CA GLN A 291 -0.49 -0.02 -26.09
C GLN A 291 -0.67 1.49 -26.23
N ASP A 292 -1.21 2.11 -25.18
CA ASP A 292 -1.56 3.53 -25.18
C ASP A 292 -1.26 4.14 -23.80
N PRO A 293 -0.57 5.30 -23.73
CA PRO A 293 -0.18 5.92 -22.46
C PRO A 293 -1.33 6.61 -21.72
N VAL A 294 -2.49 6.76 -22.34
CA VAL A 294 -3.66 7.43 -21.74
C VAL A 294 -4.76 6.43 -21.44
N ASN A 295 -5.06 5.55 -22.40
CA ASN A 295 -6.20 4.63 -22.31
C ASN A 295 -5.87 3.26 -22.93
N GLY A 296 -5.03 2.50 -22.26
CA GLY A 296 -4.56 1.19 -22.72
C GLY A 296 -3.62 0.57 -21.72
N TRP A 297 -2.44 0.15 -22.17
CA TRP A 297 -1.39 -0.37 -21.29
C TRP A 297 -0.02 0.20 -21.66
N GLN A 298 0.89 0.20 -20.67
CA GLN A 298 2.32 0.50 -20.84
C GLN A 298 3.17 -0.56 -20.15
N TYR A 299 4.37 -0.78 -20.68
CA TYR A 299 5.40 -1.55 -20.00
C TYR A 299 6.26 -0.62 -19.12
N ARG A 300 6.49 -1.02 -17.88
CA ARG A 300 7.40 -0.40 -16.94
C ARG A 300 8.63 -1.26 -16.71
N ALA A 301 9.77 -0.82 -17.19
CA ALA A 301 11.03 -1.56 -17.07
C ALA A 301 11.57 -1.59 -15.63
N ASP A 302 11.33 -0.53 -14.84
CA ASP A 302 11.76 -0.42 -13.45
C ASP A 302 11.08 -1.45 -12.52
N THR A 303 9.87 -1.88 -12.87
CA THR A 303 9.10 -2.89 -12.13
C THR A 303 8.91 -4.18 -12.89
N ASN A 304 9.46 -4.30 -14.10
CA ASN A 304 9.23 -5.42 -15.03
C ASN A 304 7.74 -5.79 -15.12
N SER A 305 6.87 -4.82 -15.39
CA SER A 305 5.41 -5.03 -15.34
C SER A 305 4.68 -4.30 -16.46
N VAL A 306 3.51 -4.84 -16.82
CA VAL A 306 2.48 -4.15 -17.61
C VAL A 306 1.56 -3.39 -16.67
N VAL A 307 1.31 -2.11 -16.98
CA VAL A 307 0.40 -1.23 -16.23
C VAL A 307 -0.76 -0.83 -17.12
N PHE A 308 -1.99 -1.08 -16.66
CA PHE A 308 -3.21 -0.64 -17.33
C PHE A 308 -3.56 0.79 -16.95
N LEU A 309 -3.96 1.58 -17.93
CA LEU A 309 -4.21 3.02 -17.83
C LEU A 309 -5.61 3.41 -18.32
N GLY A 310 -6.11 4.53 -17.83
CA GLY A 310 -7.42 5.02 -18.21
C GLY A 310 -8.55 4.03 -17.86
N ASN A 311 -9.45 3.81 -18.81
CA ASN A 311 -10.62 2.95 -18.67
C ASN A 311 -10.35 1.46 -18.96
N TYR A 312 -9.13 1.11 -19.39
CA TYR A 312 -8.74 -0.28 -19.69
C TYR A 312 -8.29 -1.06 -18.44
N VAL A 313 -8.95 -0.85 -17.31
CA VAL A 313 -8.70 -1.69 -16.14
C VAL A 313 -9.40 -3.03 -16.35
N PRO A 314 -8.68 -4.18 -16.31
CA PRO A 314 -9.33 -5.47 -16.44
C PRO A 314 -10.44 -5.64 -15.41
N PRO A 315 -11.65 -6.09 -15.80
CA PRO A 315 -12.74 -6.28 -14.84
C PRO A 315 -12.44 -7.43 -13.87
N PRO A 316 -13.15 -7.50 -12.73
CA PRO A 316 -13.00 -8.59 -11.76
C PRO A 316 -13.03 -9.97 -12.43
N GLY A 317 -12.15 -10.87 -11.99
CA GLY A 317 -12.05 -12.25 -12.53
C GLY A 317 -11.51 -12.36 -13.95
N ALA A 318 -11.21 -11.25 -14.64
CA ALA A 318 -10.69 -11.29 -16.00
C ALA A 318 -9.36 -12.05 -16.09
N THR A 319 -9.21 -12.80 -17.17
CA THR A 319 -7.92 -13.41 -17.52
C THR A 319 -7.09 -12.43 -18.35
N ILE A 320 -5.93 -12.07 -17.84
CA ILE A 320 -4.94 -11.22 -18.49
C ILE A 320 -3.84 -12.12 -19.06
N ARG A 321 -3.60 -12.01 -20.37
CA ARG A 321 -2.56 -12.77 -21.03
C ARG A 321 -1.53 -11.80 -21.60
N LEU A 322 -0.28 -11.95 -21.11
CA LEU A 322 0.88 -11.17 -21.51
C LEU A 322 1.79 -12.08 -22.33
N ARG A 323 1.90 -11.83 -23.64
CA ARG A 323 2.77 -12.60 -24.53
C ARG A 323 3.91 -11.70 -24.98
N TYR A 324 5.13 -12.18 -24.85
CA TYR A 324 6.34 -11.40 -25.20
C TYR A 324 7.52 -12.31 -25.53
N ALA A 325 8.45 -11.75 -26.30
CA ALA A 325 9.73 -12.36 -26.54
C ALA A 325 10.74 -11.92 -25.45
N TYR A 326 11.65 -12.81 -25.11
CA TYR A 326 12.74 -12.54 -24.18
C TYR A 326 14.07 -13.06 -24.73
N ALA A 327 15.18 -12.37 -24.37
CA ALA A 327 16.53 -12.82 -24.67
C ALA A 327 16.92 -13.96 -23.71
N ARG A 328 17.38 -15.08 -24.23
CA ARG A 328 18.05 -16.08 -23.38
C ARG A 328 19.40 -15.55 -22.96
N PRO A 329 19.82 -15.78 -21.69
CA PRO A 329 21.16 -15.45 -21.23
C PRO A 329 22.22 -16.28 -21.98
#